data_c9ae6e3580bcb5adf080a855544ff58b
#
_entry.id   c9ae6e3580bcb5adf080a855544ff58b
#
_cell.length_a   1.000
_cell.length_b   1.000
_cell.length_c   1.000
_cell.angle_alpha   90.00
_cell.angle_beta   90.00
_cell.angle_gamma   90.00
#
_symmetry.space_group_name_H-M   'P 1'
#
loop_
_entity.id
_entity.type
_entity.pdbx_description
1 polymer ?
#
loop_
_entity_poly.entity_id
_entity_poly.type
_entity_poly.pdbx_seq_one_letter_code
_entity_poly.pdbx_strand_id
1 'polypeptide(L)'
;MIRRIYLPLTGGEGDVPALAAAFTAGRQLAAHIDAALLRFDQRYVRPKLDEALPPGLFEEVATILADNDVAELQAKHRFDEARAAVAAPLAEEAPGPRGLSARWLGVRPAERIVRDGGLADLIVVGPQRANENPRPNAIRRAALVTAGRPLLLAPEVPPPRIGGRVAIAWNGSTGASEAVAASLPFLVSADAVNVLTVKTARTRSSEGERLVDYLAWHGVKAEASVLHANGDPVGTELLRAAGTIGADLLVMGGYVQSRLHELLLGGVTGYVFSHATLPILIAH
;
A
#
# COMPACT_ATOMS: atom_id res chain seq x y z
N MET A 1 -9.27 14.67 -1.76
CA MET A 1 -8.30 14.92 -2.87
C MET A 1 -6.92 14.48 -2.37
N ILE A 2 -6.19 13.63 -3.10
CA ILE A 2 -4.83 13.20 -2.74
C ILE A 2 -3.84 14.23 -3.30
N ARG A 3 -3.08 14.88 -2.42
CA ARG A 3 -2.08 15.91 -2.78
C ARG A 3 -0.67 15.53 -2.34
N ARG A 4 -0.56 14.71 -1.30
CA ARG A 4 0.72 14.26 -0.76
C ARG A 4 0.73 12.74 -0.62
N ILE A 5 1.66 12.11 -1.32
CA ILE A 5 1.94 10.67 -1.22
C ILE A 5 3.21 10.50 -0.38
N TYR A 6 3.14 9.73 0.69
CA TYR A 6 4.30 9.33 1.47
C TYR A 6 4.79 7.97 1.01
N LEU A 7 6.09 7.87 0.74
CA LEU A 7 6.74 6.66 0.24
C LEU A 7 7.86 6.24 1.18
N PRO A 8 7.62 5.36 2.16
CA PRO A 8 8.67 4.81 3.00
C PRO A 8 9.47 3.77 2.21
N LEU A 9 10.76 4.02 2.04
CA LEU A 9 11.72 3.13 1.40
C LEU A 9 12.49 2.33 2.44
N THR A 10 12.82 1.09 2.11
CA THR A 10 13.48 0.12 3.00
C THR A 10 14.91 -0.20 2.61
N GLY A 11 15.33 0.18 1.40
CA GLY A 11 16.56 -0.30 0.75
C GLY A 11 16.40 -1.66 0.07
N GLY A 12 15.24 -2.33 0.24
CA GLY A 12 14.97 -3.64 -0.32
C GLY A 12 14.44 -3.61 -1.76
N GLU A 13 14.31 -4.80 -2.35
CA GLU A 13 13.81 -4.96 -3.73
C GLU A 13 12.35 -4.50 -3.91
N GLY A 14 11.55 -4.52 -2.84
CA GLY A 14 10.18 -4.02 -2.85
C GLY A 14 10.07 -2.50 -3.07
N ASP A 15 11.17 -1.75 -2.95
CA ASP A 15 11.17 -0.31 -3.17
C ASP A 15 10.96 0.04 -4.66
N VAL A 16 11.44 -0.78 -5.59
CA VAL A 16 11.28 -0.54 -7.05
C VAL A 16 9.80 -0.52 -7.46
N PRO A 17 9.00 -1.55 -7.17
CA PRO A 17 7.57 -1.51 -7.46
C PRO A 17 6.82 -0.43 -6.66
N ALA A 18 7.22 -0.14 -5.41
CA ALA A 18 6.63 0.96 -4.64
C ALA A 18 6.86 2.32 -5.29
N LEU A 19 8.09 2.59 -5.75
CA LEU A 19 8.45 3.79 -6.51
C LEU A 19 7.61 3.91 -7.78
N ALA A 20 7.55 2.85 -8.59
CA ALA A 20 6.78 2.84 -9.83
C ALA A 20 5.29 3.12 -9.59
N ALA A 21 4.68 2.48 -8.57
CA ALA A 21 3.28 2.73 -8.21
C ALA A 21 3.06 4.15 -7.69
N ALA A 22 3.96 4.67 -6.84
CA ALA A 22 3.89 6.03 -6.31
C ALA A 22 3.99 7.08 -7.43
N PHE A 23 4.88 6.88 -8.38
CA PHE A 23 5.01 7.76 -9.54
C PHE A 23 3.79 7.71 -10.45
N THR A 24 3.25 6.52 -10.73
CA THR A 24 2.03 6.37 -11.52
C THR A 24 0.86 7.10 -10.85
N ALA A 25 0.62 6.85 -9.56
CA ALA A 25 -0.44 7.51 -8.80
C ALA A 25 -0.20 9.04 -8.68
N GLY A 26 1.05 9.45 -8.38
CA GLY A 26 1.43 10.85 -8.25
C GLY A 26 1.19 11.65 -9.52
N ARG A 27 1.54 11.10 -10.67
CA ARG A 27 1.29 11.69 -11.98
C ARG A 27 -0.20 11.82 -12.26
N GLN A 28 -0.98 10.75 -12.08
CA GLN A 28 -2.42 10.75 -12.33
C GLN A 28 -3.18 11.74 -11.44
N LEU A 29 -2.78 11.86 -10.17
CA LEU A 29 -3.45 12.69 -9.17
C LEU A 29 -2.86 14.09 -9.05
N ALA A 30 -1.79 14.41 -9.80
CA ALA A 30 -0.99 15.63 -9.65
C ALA A 30 -0.57 15.85 -8.18
N ALA A 31 -0.10 14.78 -7.53
CA ALA A 31 0.28 14.77 -6.13
C ALA A 31 1.81 14.88 -5.95
N HIS A 32 2.22 15.50 -4.84
CA HIS A 32 3.62 15.51 -4.41
C HIS A 32 4.01 14.16 -3.81
N ILE A 33 5.17 13.64 -4.16
CA ILE A 33 5.72 12.41 -3.58
C ILE A 33 6.83 12.78 -2.60
N ASP A 34 6.64 12.39 -1.34
CA ASP A 34 7.62 12.54 -0.26
C ASP A 34 8.20 11.15 0.06
N ALA A 35 9.36 10.86 -0.53
CA ALA A 35 10.06 9.60 -0.33
C ALA A 35 11.02 9.70 0.88
N ALA A 36 11.00 8.71 1.76
CA ALA A 36 11.85 8.64 2.93
C ALA A 36 12.49 7.26 3.07
N LEU A 37 13.83 7.20 3.00
CA LEU A 37 14.55 5.99 3.35
C LEU A 37 14.58 5.85 4.88
N LEU A 38 14.02 4.76 5.36
CA LEU A 38 13.92 4.46 6.79
C LEU A 38 15.08 3.56 7.21
N ARG A 39 16.05 4.13 7.92
CA ARG A 39 17.18 3.41 8.48
C ARG A 39 16.90 3.00 9.93
N PHE A 40 17.45 1.85 10.36
CA PHE A 40 17.58 1.57 11.77
C PHE A 40 18.79 2.35 12.32
N ASP A 41 18.54 3.30 13.22
CA ASP A 41 19.63 4.07 13.84
C ASP A 41 20.43 3.16 14.81
N GLN A 42 21.69 2.97 14.48
CA GLN A 42 22.66 2.18 15.27
C GLN A 42 22.74 2.65 16.74
N ARG A 43 22.53 3.95 16.98
CA ARG A 43 22.61 4.54 18.33
C ARG A 43 21.50 4.04 19.27
N TYR A 44 20.39 3.57 18.75
CA TYR A 44 19.29 3.00 19.53
C TYR A 44 19.39 1.47 19.69
N VAL A 45 20.24 0.85 18.91
CA VAL A 45 20.49 -0.60 19.00
C VAL A 45 21.66 -0.90 19.93
N ARG A 46 22.72 -0.07 19.88
CA ARG A 46 23.94 -0.27 20.69
C ARG A 46 23.72 -0.32 22.21
N PRO A 47 23.00 0.60 22.87
CA PRO A 47 22.91 0.59 24.34
C PRO A 47 22.21 -0.64 24.91
N LYS A 48 21.35 -1.29 24.14
CA LYS A 48 20.70 -2.55 24.55
C LYS A 48 21.53 -3.79 24.23
N LEU A 49 22.51 -3.65 23.38
CA LEU A 49 23.43 -4.71 22.94
C LEU A 49 24.61 -4.89 23.89
N ASP A 50 25.11 -3.80 24.49
CA ASP A 50 26.27 -3.82 25.39
C ASP A 50 25.98 -4.50 26.74
N GLU A 51 24.72 -4.67 27.14
CA GLU A 51 24.37 -5.22 28.46
C GLU A 51 24.02 -6.70 28.49
N ALA A 52 23.77 -7.40 27.37
CA ALA A 52 23.22 -8.77 27.44
C ALA A 52 23.41 -9.72 26.24
N LEU A 53 24.32 -9.51 25.30
CA LEU A 53 24.43 -10.39 24.14
C LEU A 53 25.58 -11.39 24.21
N PRO A 54 25.32 -12.68 23.90
CA PRO A 54 26.38 -13.67 23.67
C PRO A 54 27.30 -13.26 22.52
N PRO A 55 28.63 -13.61 22.56
CA PRO A 55 29.61 -13.16 21.55
C PRO A 55 29.27 -13.48 20.08
N GLY A 56 28.53 -14.58 19.81
CA GLY A 56 28.10 -14.94 18.45
C GLY A 56 26.97 -14.06 17.87
N LEU A 57 26.19 -13.42 18.72
CA LEU A 57 25.13 -12.48 18.27
C LEU A 57 25.73 -11.11 17.88
N PHE A 58 26.91 -10.78 18.34
CA PHE A 58 27.60 -9.53 18.04
C PHE A 58 28.00 -9.45 16.56
N GLU A 59 28.46 -10.57 15.98
CA GLU A 59 28.81 -10.66 14.55
C GLU A 59 27.56 -10.56 13.66
N GLU A 60 26.46 -11.19 14.08
CA GLU A 60 25.19 -11.14 13.34
C GLU A 60 24.61 -9.71 13.32
N VAL A 61 24.70 -9.01 14.43
CA VAL A 61 24.29 -7.60 14.51
C VAL A 61 25.24 -6.68 13.75
N ALA A 62 26.53 -6.92 13.79
CA ALA A 62 27.50 -6.17 12.99
C ALA A 62 27.27 -6.34 11.48
N THR A 63 26.90 -7.54 11.05
CA THR A 63 26.51 -7.83 9.67
C THR A 63 25.23 -7.10 9.29
N ILE A 64 24.20 -7.11 10.14
CA ILE A 64 22.95 -6.35 9.93
C ILE A 64 23.21 -4.84 9.85
N LEU A 65 24.21 -4.35 10.56
CA LEU A 65 24.59 -2.93 10.55
C LEU A 65 25.39 -2.55 9.30
N ALA A 66 26.28 -3.43 8.83
CA ALA A 66 27.00 -3.25 7.56
C ALA A 66 26.04 -3.30 6.36
N ASP A 67 25.06 -4.18 6.38
CA ASP A 67 24.01 -4.27 5.34
C ASP A 67 23.18 -2.98 5.22
N ASN A 68 23.11 -2.17 6.29
CA ASN A 68 22.38 -0.90 6.24
C ASN A 68 23.04 0.14 5.31
N ASP A 69 24.36 0.21 5.29
CA ASP A 69 25.08 1.19 4.45
C ASP A 69 24.99 0.79 2.97
N VAL A 70 25.08 -0.52 2.69
CA VAL A 70 24.84 -1.06 1.33
C VAL A 70 23.39 -0.83 0.90
N ALA A 71 22.42 -1.09 1.78
CA ALA A 71 21.02 -0.86 1.50
C ALA A 71 20.71 0.62 1.24
N GLU A 72 21.37 1.54 1.94
CA GLU A 72 21.24 2.98 1.70
C GLU A 72 21.76 3.39 0.31
N LEU A 73 22.94 2.94 -0.06
CA LEU A 73 23.51 3.19 -1.37
C LEU A 73 22.61 2.66 -2.49
N GLN A 74 22.12 1.43 -2.31
CA GLN A 74 21.23 0.79 -3.28
C GLN A 74 19.88 1.52 -3.38
N ALA A 75 19.28 1.92 -2.26
CA ALA A 75 18.03 2.65 -2.24
C ALA A 75 18.17 4.02 -2.90
N LYS A 76 19.28 4.71 -2.66
CA LYS A 76 19.60 5.98 -3.29
C LYS A 76 19.75 5.83 -4.81
N HIS A 77 20.50 4.82 -5.25
CA HIS A 77 20.69 4.53 -6.66
C HIS A 77 19.35 4.20 -7.35
N ARG A 78 18.54 3.31 -6.77
CA ARG A 78 17.21 2.97 -7.31
C ARG A 78 16.28 4.17 -7.36
N PHE A 79 16.37 5.06 -6.36
CA PHE A 79 15.59 6.28 -6.34
C PHE A 79 16.02 7.24 -7.47
N ASP A 80 17.31 7.44 -7.66
CA ASP A 80 17.84 8.31 -8.71
C ASP A 80 17.52 7.74 -10.11
N GLU A 81 17.61 6.42 -10.31
CA GLU A 81 17.19 5.76 -11.55
C GLU A 81 15.69 5.92 -11.81
N ALA A 82 14.84 5.66 -10.80
CA ALA A 82 13.39 5.81 -10.92
C ALA A 82 13.01 7.27 -11.19
N ARG A 83 13.70 8.22 -10.55
CA ARG A 83 13.53 9.66 -10.81
C ARG A 83 13.91 10.00 -12.24
N ALA A 84 15.04 9.52 -12.74
CA ALA A 84 15.49 9.74 -14.11
C ALA A 84 14.52 9.15 -15.13
N ALA A 85 14.03 7.91 -14.90
CA ALA A 85 13.05 7.25 -15.75
C ALA A 85 11.70 7.97 -15.81
N VAL A 86 11.30 8.65 -14.73
CA VAL A 86 10.07 9.45 -14.68
C VAL A 86 10.26 10.85 -15.25
N ALA A 87 11.43 11.44 -15.09
CA ALA A 87 11.74 12.79 -15.63
C ALA A 87 11.87 12.78 -17.15
N ALA A 88 12.37 11.69 -17.75
CA ALA A 88 12.58 11.58 -19.19
C ALA A 88 11.29 11.67 -20.04
N PRO A 89 10.15 11.03 -19.65
CA PRO A 89 8.87 11.17 -20.37
C PRO A 89 8.09 12.44 -20.05
N LEU A 90 8.44 13.17 -18.98
CA LEU A 90 7.70 14.35 -18.51
C LEU A 90 8.05 15.63 -19.26
N ALA A 91 9.10 15.60 -20.11
CA ALA A 91 9.50 16.76 -20.88
C ALA A 91 8.51 17.15 -21.99
N GLU A 92 7.54 16.30 -22.30
CA GLU A 92 6.70 16.53 -23.47
C GLU A 92 5.22 16.83 -23.23
N GLU A 93 4.47 16.33 -22.22
CA GLU A 93 3.00 16.63 -22.24
C GLU A 93 2.16 16.47 -20.96
N ALA A 94 2.69 16.18 -19.79
CA ALA A 94 1.83 16.05 -18.60
C ALA A 94 2.37 16.80 -17.37
N PRO A 95 1.50 17.39 -16.52
CA PRO A 95 1.94 17.87 -15.23
C PRO A 95 2.44 16.67 -14.43
N GLY A 96 3.76 16.53 -14.33
CA GLY A 96 4.40 15.52 -13.48
C GLY A 96 4.00 15.69 -12.01
N PRO A 97 4.38 14.77 -11.13
CA PRO A 97 4.19 14.95 -9.71
C PRO A 97 4.70 16.34 -9.33
N ARG A 98 3.88 17.10 -8.58
CA ARG A 98 4.16 18.53 -8.26
C ARG A 98 5.46 18.75 -7.51
N GLY A 99 6.22 17.71 -7.28
CA GLY A 99 7.54 17.67 -6.71
C GLY A 99 7.85 16.28 -6.17
N LEU A 100 9.12 16.00 -6.08
CA LEU A 100 9.66 14.81 -5.46
C LEU A 100 10.68 15.28 -4.44
N SER A 101 10.44 14.99 -3.16
CA SER A 101 11.40 15.19 -2.10
C SER A 101 11.92 13.85 -1.61
N ALA A 102 13.22 13.75 -1.40
CA ALA A 102 13.83 12.58 -0.78
C ALA A 102 14.53 12.98 0.50
N ARG A 103 14.29 12.23 1.55
CA ARG A 103 14.93 12.43 2.85
C ARG A 103 15.54 11.13 3.36
N TRP A 104 16.77 11.22 3.85
CA TRP A 104 17.49 10.11 4.44
C TRP A 104 17.43 10.26 5.97
N LEU A 105 16.73 9.38 6.65
CA LEU A 105 16.39 9.55 8.06
C LEU A 105 16.82 8.35 8.89
N GLY A 106 17.78 8.59 9.79
CA GLY A 106 18.14 7.63 10.82
C GLY A 106 17.21 7.76 12.04
N VAL A 107 16.15 6.95 12.11
CA VAL A 107 15.19 6.96 13.23
C VAL A 107 14.47 5.62 13.35
N ARG A 108 13.72 5.43 14.43
CA ARG A 108 12.79 4.30 14.58
C ARG A 108 11.76 4.35 13.43
N PRO A 109 11.76 3.37 12.51
CA PRO A 109 10.96 3.43 11.29
C PRO A 109 9.46 3.62 11.58
N ALA A 110 8.92 2.91 12.58
CA ALA A 110 7.51 2.99 12.94
C ALA A 110 7.09 4.39 13.40
N GLU A 111 7.88 5.04 14.27
CA GLU A 111 7.60 6.40 14.76
C GLU A 111 7.60 7.41 13.61
N ARG A 112 8.46 7.20 12.64
CA ARG A 112 8.58 8.07 11.48
C ARG A 112 7.42 7.92 10.51
N ILE A 113 6.97 6.69 10.27
CA ILE A 113 5.78 6.44 9.47
C ILE A 113 4.55 7.11 10.08
N VAL A 114 4.40 7.03 11.40
CA VAL A 114 3.29 7.70 12.11
C VAL A 114 3.39 9.21 11.97
N ARG A 115 4.57 9.78 12.18
CA ARG A 115 4.78 11.23 12.17
C ARG A 115 4.65 11.84 10.77
N ASP A 116 5.37 11.29 9.80
CA ASP A 116 5.43 11.85 8.44
C ASP A 116 4.31 11.31 7.56
N GLY A 117 4.00 10.01 7.68
CA GLY A 117 2.89 9.37 6.99
C GLY A 117 1.52 9.85 7.49
N GLY A 118 1.40 10.17 8.78
CA GLY A 118 0.17 10.77 9.35
C GLY A 118 -0.23 12.11 8.71
N LEU A 119 0.71 12.79 8.07
CA LEU A 119 0.47 14.03 7.32
C LEU A 119 0.34 13.82 5.81
N ALA A 120 0.30 12.57 5.34
CA ALA A 120 0.07 12.24 3.95
C ALA A 120 -1.43 11.95 3.69
N ASP A 121 -1.84 12.07 2.43
CA ASP A 121 -3.18 11.66 2.00
C ASP A 121 -3.20 10.19 1.58
N LEU A 122 -2.04 9.66 1.16
CA LEU A 122 -1.85 8.28 0.75
C LEU A 122 -0.44 7.81 1.12
N ILE A 123 -0.31 6.60 1.64
CA ILE A 123 0.97 5.95 1.85
C ILE A 123 1.12 4.86 0.79
N VAL A 124 2.26 4.80 0.10
CA VAL A 124 2.55 3.72 -0.87
C VAL A 124 3.64 2.83 -0.32
N VAL A 125 3.43 1.52 -0.37
CA VAL A 125 4.41 0.52 0.07
C VAL A 125 4.57 -0.58 -0.98
N GLY A 126 5.71 -1.26 -0.95
CA GLY A 126 6.01 -2.37 -1.85
C GLY A 126 5.21 -3.64 -1.56
N PRO A 127 5.30 -4.63 -2.44
CA PRO A 127 4.58 -5.90 -2.33
C PRO A 127 4.99 -6.67 -1.07
N GLN A 128 4.10 -7.56 -0.61
CA GLN A 128 4.42 -8.49 0.46
C GLN A 128 5.03 -9.77 -0.12
N ARG A 129 6.21 -10.14 0.33
CA ARG A 129 6.91 -11.36 -0.08
C ARG A 129 6.99 -12.37 1.05
N ALA A 130 6.89 -13.67 0.74
CA ALA A 130 6.79 -14.74 1.74
C ALA A 130 8.04 -14.86 2.63
N ASN A 131 9.23 -14.66 2.07
CA ASN A 131 10.52 -14.81 2.77
C ASN A 131 11.24 -13.48 2.96
N GLU A 132 10.49 -12.40 3.11
CA GLU A 132 11.05 -11.08 3.21
C GLU A 132 11.65 -10.82 4.60
N ASN A 133 12.74 -10.04 4.62
CA ASN A 133 13.29 -9.50 5.85
C ASN A 133 12.18 -8.86 6.71
N PRO A 134 12.18 -9.02 8.04
CA PRO A 134 11.14 -8.47 8.91
C PRO A 134 10.91 -6.95 8.80
N ARG A 135 11.88 -6.19 8.27
CA ARG A 135 11.80 -4.72 8.14
C ARG A 135 10.66 -4.22 7.25
N PRO A 136 10.50 -4.67 5.97
CA PRO A 136 9.39 -4.25 5.12
C PRO A 136 8.03 -4.60 5.73
N ASN A 137 7.92 -5.76 6.38
CA ASN A 137 6.70 -6.15 7.09
C ASN A 137 6.37 -5.21 8.25
N ALA A 138 7.37 -4.80 9.04
CA ALA A 138 7.18 -3.85 10.13
C ALA A 138 6.74 -2.46 9.61
N ILE A 139 7.28 -2.02 8.47
CA ILE A 139 6.93 -0.76 7.82
C ILE A 139 5.49 -0.80 7.29
N ARG A 140 5.12 -1.86 6.54
CA ARG A 140 3.73 -2.04 6.06
C ARG A 140 2.74 -2.07 7.22
N ARG A 141 3.08 -2.79 8.28
CA ARG A 141 2.27 -2.87 9.49
C ARG A 141 2.10 -1.51 10.16
N ALA A 142 3.17 -0.76 10.34
CA ALA A 142 3.11 0.58 10.93
C ALA A 142 2.28 1.53 10.05
N ALA A 143 2.44 1.47 8.74
CA ALA A 143 1.66 2.24 7.79
C ALA A 143 0.17 1.89 7.85
N LEU A 144 -0.16 0.61 7.85
CA LEU A 144 -1.55 0.15 7.86
C LEU A 144 -2.23 0.42 9.20
N VAL A 145 -1.58 0.10 10.33
CA VAL A 145 -2.24 0.06 11.65
C VAL A 145 -2.12 1.38 12.40
N THR A 146 -1.00 2.10 12.21
CA THR A 146 -0.65 3.19 13.14
C THR A 146 -0.72 4.58 12.50
N ALA A 147 -0.51 4.69 11.19
CA ALA A 147 -0.55 5.98 10.52
C ALA A 147 -1.96 6.54 10.33
N GLY A 148 -3.02 5.69 10.39
CA GLY A 148 -4.41 6.09 10.19
C GLY A 148 -4.65 6.75 8.82
N ARG A 149 -3.94 6.28 7.81
CA ARG A 149 -4.02 6.81 6.44
C ARG A 149 -4.25 5.69 5.42
N PRO A 150 -4.92 5.99 4.32
CA PRO A 150 -5.06 5.02 3.24
C PRO A 150 -3.70 4.53 2.77
N LEU A 151 -3.60 3.23 2.52
CA LEU A 151 -2.41 2.56 2.04
C LEU A 151 -2.64 2.01 0.64
N LEU A 152 -1.72 2.29 -0.28
CA LEU A 152 -1.62 1.63 -1.57
C LEU A 152 -0.49 0.60 -1.51
N LEU A 153 -0.84 -0.67 -1.55
CA LEU A 153 0.11 -1.77 -1.69
C LEU A 153 0.39 -1.98 -3.18
N ALA A 154 1.63 -1.79 -3.59
CA ALA A 154 2.06 -2.04 -4.96
C ALA A 154 2.19 -3.56 -5.22
N PRO A 155 1.80 -4.06 -6.39
CA PRO A 155 2.15 -5.41 -6.84
C PRO A 155 3.62 -5.47 -7.28
N GLU A 156 4.14 -6.66 -7.56
CA GLU A 156 5.52 -6.82 -8.08
C GLU A 156 5.76 -6.07 -9.39
N VAL A 157 4.74 -6.03 -10.24
CA VAL A 157 4.77 -5.28 -11.51
C VAL A 157 3.57 -4.32 -11.52
N PRO A 158 3.77 -3.06 -11.13
CA PRO A 158 2.70 -2.07 -11.17
C PRO A 158 2.21 -1.81 -12.60
N PRO A 159 0.89 -1.66 -12.80
CA PRO A 159 0.33 -1.33 -14.10
C PRO A 159 0.70 0.13 -14.49
N PRO A 160 0.70 0.45 -15.79
CA PRO A 160 1.02 1.80 -16.27
C PRO A 160 -0.04 2.85 -15.88
N ARG A 161 -1.23 2.39 -15.48
CA ARG A 161 -2.32 3.19 -14.93
C ARG A 161 -2.89 2.48 -13.72
N ILE A 162 -3.24 3.23 -12.68
CA ILE A 162 -3.88 2.73 -11.45
C ILE A 162 -5.29 3.33 -11.37
N GLY A 163 -6.31 2.47 -11.28
CA GLY A 163 -7.70 2.93 -11.14
C GLY A 163 -8.38 3.29 -12.46
N GLY A 164 -7.93 2.73 -13.58
CA GLY A 164 -8.68 2.76 -14.82
C GLY A 164 -9.89 1.83 -14.77
N ARG A 165 -9.70 0.62 -14.24
CA ARG A 165 -10.76 -0.34 -13.94
C ARG A 165 -10.67 -0.73 -12.48
N VAL A 166 -11.66 -0.34 -11.69
CA VAL A 166 -11.63 -0.50 -10.24
C VAL A 166 -12.58 -1.61 -9.78
N ALA A 167 -12.05 -2.54 -9.00
CA ALA A 167 -12.84 -3.48 -8.21
C ALA A 167 -12.95 -2.95 -6.77
N ILE A 168 -14.15 -2.88 -6.22
CA ILE A 168 -14.39 -2.52 -4.81
C ILE A 168 -14.88 -3.76 -4.08
N ALA A 169 -14.10 -4.30 -3.15
CA ALA A 169 -14.54 -5.37 -2.26
C ALA A 169 -15.42 -4.78 -1.15
N TRP A 170 -16.73 -4.97 -1.27
CA TRP A 170 -17.71 -4.34 -0.41
C TRP A 170 -18.39 -5.33 0.53
N ASN A 171 -18.41 -5.01 1.82
CA ASN A 171 -19.08 -5.81 2.86
C ASN A 171 -19.91 -4.96 3.85
N GLY A 172 -20.07 -3.65 3.57
CA GLY A 172 -20.80 -2.72 4.43
C GLY A 172 -20.09 -2.34 5.73
N SER A 173 -18.82 -2.70 5.92
CA SER A 173 -18.06 -2.33 7.12
C SER A 173 -17.55 -0.89 7.07
N THR A 174 -17.24 -0.31 8.25
CA THR A 174 -16.63 1.01 8.38
C THR A 174 -15.34 1.10 7.58
N GLY A 175 -14.43 0.13 7.70
CA GLY A 175 -13.18 0.13 6.93
C GLY A 175 -13.39 0.07 5.42
N ALA A 176 -14.42 -0.66 4.93
CA ALA A 176 -14.78 -0.63 3.52
C ALA A 176 -15.29 0.75 3.09
N SER A 177 -16.09 1.41 3.93
CA SER A 177 -16.58 2.76 3.67
C SER A 177 -15.44 3.79 3.64
N GLU A 178 -14.48 3.68 4.56
CA GLU A 178 -13.28 4.53 4.59
C GLU A 178 -12.40 4.30 3.37
N ALA A 179 -12.22 3.05 2.93
CA ALA A 179 -11.47 2.73 1.72
C ALA A 179 -12.13 3.31 0.46
N VAL A 180 -13.45 3.24 0.36
CA VAL A 180 -14.21 3.86 -0.73
C VAL A 180 -14.01 5.38 -0.71
N ALA A 181 -14.20 6.03 0.43
CA ALA A 181 -14.03 7.48 0.55
C ALA A 181 -12.61 7.93 0.17
N ALA A 182 -11.59 7.18 0.60
CA ALA A 182 -10.20 7.44 0.28
C ALA A 182 -9.87 7.22 -1.21
N SER A 183 -10.58 6.30 -1.87
CA SER A 183 -10.36 5.97 -3.28
C SER A 183 -11.12 6.87 -4.26
N LEU A 184 -12.02 7.74 -3.81
CA LEU A 184 -12.80 8.63 -4.67
C LEU A 184 -11.97 9.38 -5.74
N PRO A 185 -10.74 9.87 -5.45
CA PRO A 185 -9.91 10.51 -6.48
C PRO A 185 -9.56 9.61 -7.66
N PHE A 186 -9.47 8.29 -7.44
CA PHE A 186 -9.28 7.30 -8.50
C PHE A 186 -10.62 6.95 -9.16
N LEU A 187 -11.68 6.76 -8.37
CA LEU A 187 -13.00 6.35 -8.86
C LEU A 187 -13.62 7.37 -9.82
N VAL A 188 -13.45 8.66 -9.55
CA VAL A 188 -13.99 9.73 -10.41
C VAL A 188 -13.34 9.73 -11.80
N SER A 189 -12.11 9.28 -11.92
CA SER A 189 -11.37 9.20 -13.20
C SER A 189 -11.37 7.80 -13.81
N ALA A 190 -12.06 6.84 -13.19
CA ALA A 190 -12.11 5.46 -13.66
C ALA A 190 -13.00 5.31 -14.91
N ASP A 191 -12.59 4.41 -15.80
CA ASP A 191 -13.37 4.02 -16.98
C ASP A 191 -14.50 3.06 -16.60
N ALA A 192 -14.26 2.23 -15.57
CA ALA A 192 -15.24 1.29 -15.04
C ALA A 192 -15.02 1.06 -13.53
N VAL A 193 -16.11 0.98 -12.77
CA VAL A 193 -16.10 0.67 -11.34
C VAL A 193 -17.06 -0.48 -11.07
N ASN A 194 -16.57 -1.55 -10.44
CA ASN A 194 -17.35 -2.73 -10.10
C ASN A 194 -17.34 -2.95 -8.58
N VAL A 195 -18.52 -2.94 -7.98
CA VAL A 195 -18.74 -3.22 -6.57
C VAL A 195 -18.94 -4.73 -6.41
N LEU A 196 -17.98 -5.41 -5.80
CA LEU A 196 -17.98 -6.86 -5.61
C LEU A 196 -18.39 -7.20 -4.18
N THR A 197 -19.52 -7.85 -4.01
CA THR A 197 -20.03 -8.31 -2.72
C THR A 197 -20.04 -9.83 -2.69
N VAL A 198 -19.19 -10.43 -1.85
CA VAL A 198 -19.22 -11.89 -1.67
C VAL A 198 -20.32 -12.26 -0.68
N LYS A 199 -21.26 -13.11 -1.12
CA LYS A 199 -22.38 -13.58 -0.30
C LYS A 199 -21.86 -14.47 0.83
N THR A 200 -22.09 -14.03 2.06
CA THR A 200 -21.82 -14.78 3.29
C THR A 200 -23.05 -14.74 4.19
N ALA A 201 -23.02 -15.46 5.30
CA ALA A 201 -24.09 -15.39 6.30
C ALA A 201 -24.28 -13.98 6.89
N ARG A 202 -23.27 -13.10 6.78
CA ARG A 202 -23.27 -11.74 7.34
C ARG A 202 -23.51 -10.63 6.30
N THR A 203 -23.42 -10.94 5.00
CA THR A 203 -23.50 -9.95 3.93
C THR A 203 -24.86 -10.03 3.25
N ARG A 204 -25.55 -8.89 3.16
CA ARG A 204 -26.83 -8.79 2.41
C ARG A 204 -26.54 -8.46 0.95
N SER A 205 -27.28 -9.06 0.04
CA SER A 205 -27.11 -8.85 -1.42
C SER A 205 -27.38 -7.41 -1.87
N SER A 206 -28.23 -6.66 -1.18
CA SER A 206 -28.56 -5.26 -1.49
C SER A 206 -27.52 -4.23 -1.04
N GLU A 207 -26.49 -4.62 -0.33
CA GLU A 207 -25.47 -3.67 0.17
C GLU A 207 -24.62 -3.07 -0.97
N GLY A 208 -24.39 -3.83 -2.04
CA GLY A 208 -23.64 -3.33 -3.21
C GLY A 208 -24.40 -2.24 -3.97
N GLU A 209 -25.72 -2.38 -4.13
CA GLU A 209 -26.58 -1.39 -4.79
C GLU A 209 -26.59 -0.05 -4.03
N ARG A 210 -26.65 -0.07 -2.70
CA ARG A 210 -26.54 1.13 -1.88
C ARG A 210 -25.23 1.87 -2.07
N LEU A 211 -24.13 1.13 -2.28
CA LEU A 211 -22.85 1.77 -2.60
C LEU A 211 -22.86 2.36 -4.01
N VAL A 212 -23.48 1.71 -4.98
CA VAL A 212 -23.65 2.28 -6.35
C VAL A 212 -24.40 3.61 -6.29
N ASP A 213 -25.50 3.68 -5.53
CA ASP A 213 -26.25 4.91 -5.32
C ASP A 213 -25.39 6.02 -4.68
N TYR A 214 -24.59 5.67 -3.65
CA TYR A 214 -23.66 6.61 -3.04
C TYR A 214 -22.62 7.12 -4.04
N LEU A 215 -22.03 6.24 -4.85
CA LEU A 215 -21.03 6.60 -5.84
C LEU A 215 -21.59 7.51 -6.94
N ALA A 216 -22.88 7.36 -7.28
CA ALA A 216 -23.55 8.22 -8.24
C ALA A 216 -23.60 9.68 -7.77
N TRP A 217 -23.73 9.96 -6.45
CA TRP A 217 -23.63 11.32 -5.90
C TRP A 217 -22.26 11.97 -6.13
N HIS A 218 -21.22 11.16 -6.32
CA HIS A 218 -19.86 11.61 -6.65
C HIS A 218 -19.57 11.61 -8.16
N GLY A 219 -20.59 11.38 -8.99
CA GLY A 219 -20.43 11.32 -10.45
C GLY A 219 -19.75 10.04 -10.95
N VAL A 220 -19.63 9.02 -10.10
CA VAL A 220 -18.99 7.73 -10.44
C VAL A 220 -20.07 6.77 -10.92
N LYS A 221 -19.89 6.24 -12.13
CA LYS A 221 -20.73 5.16 -12.67
C LYS A 221 -20.17 3.82 -12.19
N ALA A 222 -20.95 3.07 -11.45
CA ALA A 222 -20.54 1.79 -10.91
C ALA A 222 -21.61 0.72 -11.13
N GLU A 223 -21.20 -0.54 -11.18
CA GLU A 223 -22.06 -1.70 -11.27
C GLU A 223 -21.84 -2.60 -10.05
N ALA A 224 -22.93 -3.16 -9.49
CA ALA A 224 -22.85 -4.08 -8.37
C ALA A 224 -22.94 -5.53 -8.85
N SER A 225 -22.08 -6.39 -8.30
CA SER A 225 -22.06 -7.83 -8.55
C SER A 225 -22.01 -8.61 -7.25
N VAL A 226 -22.86 -9.62 -7.14
CA VAL A 226 -22.88 -10.56 -6.01
C VAL A 226 -22.12 -11.82 -6.41
N LEU A 227 -21.06 -12.12 -5.66
CA LEU A 227 -20.21 -13.29 -5.85
C LEU A 227 -20.60 -14.41 -4.88
N HIS A 228 -20.48 -15.65 -5.33
CA HIS A 228 -20.72 -16.84 -4.52
C HIS A 228 -19.41 -17.61 -4.31
N ALA A 229 -18.99 -17.76 -3.07
CA ALA A 229 -17.70 -18.37 -2.76
C ALA A 229 -17.62 -19.88 -3.01
N ASN A 230 -18.73 -20.57 -3.24
CA ASN A 230 -18.83 -21.99 -3.60
C ASN A 230 -17.87 -22.93 -2.82
N GLY A 231 -17.52 -22.56 -1.58
CA GLY A 231 -16.54 -23.28 -0.74
C GLY A 231 -15.13 -22.70 -0.76
N ASP A 232 -14.81 -21.83 -1.68
CA ASP A 232 -13.49 -21.16 -1.74
C ASP A 232 -13.39 -20.01 -0.73
N PRO A 233 -12.17 -19.66 -0.29
CA PRO A 233 -11.95 -18.48 0.53
C PRO A 233 -12.44 -17.20 -0.16
N VAL A 234 -13.05 -16.29 0.60
CA VAL A 234 -13.56 -15.01 0.08
C VAL A 234 -12.50 -14.22 -0.70
N GLY A 235 -11.24 -14.24 -0.24
CA GLY A 235 -10.14 -13.56 -0.91
C GLY A 235 -9.83 -14.11 -2.30
N THR A 236 -9.96 -15.43 -2.49
CA THR A 236 -9.79 -16.10 -3.79
C THR A 236 -10.86 -15.61 -4.79
N GLU A 237 -12.11 -15.57 -4.36
CA GLU A 237 -13.21 -15.11 -5.22
C GLU A 237 -13.09 -13.63 -5.59
N LEU A 238 -12.67 -12.78 -4.64
CA LEU A 238 -12.42 -11.37 -4.92
C LEU A 238 -11.33 -11.16 -5.96
N LEU A 239 -10.18 -11.83 -5.81
CA LEU A 239 -9.08 -11.71 -6.77
C LEU A 239 -9.45 -12.31 -8.13
N ARG A 240 -10.16 -13.43 -8.17
CA ARG A 240 -10.66 -14.03 -9.41
C ARG A 240 -11.63 -13.08 -10.15
N ALA A 241 -12.58 -12.49 -9.44
CA ALA A 241 -13.53 -11.55 -10.01
C ALA A 241 -12.82 -10.27 -10.49
N ALA A 242 -11.89 -9.71 -9.70
CA ALA A 242 -11.08 -8.57 -10.10
C ALA A 242 -10.28 -8.87 -11.38
N GLY A 243 -9.68 -10.05 -11.49
CA GLY A 243 -8.98 -10.49 -12.70
C GLY A 243 -9.92 -10.64 -13.90
N THR A 244 -11.11 -11.19 -13.71
CA THR A 244 -12.11 -11.38 -14.80
C THR A 244 -12.55 -10.05 -15.42
N ILE A 245 -12.72 -8.99 -14.61
CA ILE A 245 -13.08 -7.66 -15.10
C ILE A 245 -11.87 -6.85 -15.58
N GLY A 246 -10.66 -7.40 -15.47
CA GLY A 246 -9.42 -6.73 -15.81
C GLY A 246 -9.13 -5.51 -14.92
N ALA A 247 -9.44 -5.61 -13.62
CA ALA A 247 -9.20 -4.51 -12.68
C ALA A 247 -7.70 -4.22 -12.54
N ASP A 248 -7.36 -2.94 -12.50
CA ASP A 248 -6.01 -2.42 -12.26
C ASP A 248 -5.90 -1.72 -10.89
N LEU A 249 -6.97 -1.78 -10.09
CA LEU A 249 -7.01 -1.37 -8.69
C LEU A 249 -8.08 -2.17 -7.95
N LEU A 250 -7.72 -2.76 -6.81
CA LEU A 250 -8.65 -3.31 -5.84
C LEU A 250 -8.75 -2.37 -4.64
N VAL A 251 -9.98 -1.94 -4.31
CA VAL A 251 -10.29 -1.15 -3.11
C VAL A 251 -10.93 -2.05 -2.09
N MET A 252 -10.40 -2.08 -0.85
CA MET A 252 -10.96 -2.92 0.20
C MET A 252 -10.76 -2.33 1.59
N GLY A 253 -11.63 -2.65 2.54
CA GLY A 253 -11.42 -2.33 3.94
C GLY A 253 -10.35 -3.20 4.58
N GLY A 254 -9.56 -2.60 5.46
CA GLY A 254 -8.65 -3.31 6.36
C GLY A 254 -9.39 -3.80 7.60
N TYR A 255 -9.12 -5.03 8.02
CA TYR A 255 -9.69 -5.57 9.25
C TYR A 255 -8.67 -5.38 10.39
N VAL A 256 -8.86 -4.33 11.19
CA VAL A 256 -8.07 -4.11 12.41
C VAL A 256 -9.01 -4.21 13.61
N GLN A 257 -9.34 -5.41 14.05
CA GLN A 257 -9.96 -5.56 15.37
C GLN A 257 -8.91 -5.71 16.47
N SER A 258 -9.09 -4.91 17.48
CA SER A 258 -8.28 -4.39 18.56
C SER A 258 -7.62 -5.36 19.55
N ARG A 259 -7.45 -6.64 19.32
CA ARG A 259 -6.89 -7.57 20.32
C ARG A 259 -5.88 -8.62 19.86
N LEU A 260 -5.46 -8.62 18.61
CA LEU A 260 -4.56 -9.67 18.12
C LEU A 260 -3.34 -9.06 17.42
N HIS A 261 -2.40 -8.58 18.23
CA HIS A 261 -1.08 -8.14 17.75
C HIS A 261 -0.29 -9.24 16.99
N GLU A 262 -0.73 -10.48 17.03
CA GLU A 262 -0.04 -11.63 16.43
C GLU A 262 -0.71 -12.23 15.18
N LEU A 263 -1.97 -11.86 14.87
CA LEU A 263 -2.71 -12.35 13.69
C LEU A 263 -3.12 -11.19 12.78
N LEU A 264 -2.15 -10.49 12.28
CA LEU A 264 -2.30 -9.15 11.68
C LEU A 264 -2.92 -9.08 10.31
N LEU A 265 -3.21 -10.19 9.68
CA LEU A 265 -3.91 -10.24 8.42
C LEU A 265 -5.01 -11.29 8.56
N GLY A 266 -6.20 -10.86 8.95
CA GLY A 266 -7.39 -11.72 8.94
C GLY A 266 -7.53 -12.41 7.58
N GLY A 267 -8.17 -13.56 7.54
CA GLY A 267 -8.15 -14.50 6.42
C GLY A 267 -8.28 -13.88 5.02
N VAL A 268 -9.17 -12.88 4.83
CA VAL A 268 -9.37 -12.23 3.52
C VAL A 268 -8.23 -11.26 3.19
N THR A 269 -7.92 -10.33 4.10
CA THR A 269 -6.89 -9.31 3.87
C THR A 269 -5.51 -9.93 3.70
N GLY A 270 -5.15 -10.90 4.55
CA GLY A 270 -3.87 -11.61 4.45
C GLY A 270 -3.73 -12.38 3.16
N TYR A 271 -4.80 -13.08 2.76
CA TYR A 271 -4.82 -13.80 1.50
C TYR A 271 -4.64 -12.86 0.30
N VAL A 272 -5.41 -11.77 0.25
CA VAL A 272 -5.33 -10.78 -0.83
C VAL A 272 -3.94 -10.15 -0.91
N PHE A 273 -3.33 -9.77 0.22
CA PHE A 273 -1.98 -9.20 0.24
C PHE A 273 -0.90 -10.14 -0.30
N SER A 274 -1.04 -11.44 -0.04
CA SER A 274 -0.05 -12.45 -0.45
C SER A 274 -0.22 -12.92 -1.90
N HIS A 275 -1.40 -12.70 -2.51
CA HIS A 275 -1.74 -13.29 -3.81
C HIS A 275 -2.15 -12.26 -4.87
N ALA A 276 -2.34 -10.99 -4.50
CA ALA A 276 -2.73 -9.98 -5.47
C ALA A 276 -1.59 -9.63 -6.44
N THR A 277 -1.94 -9.56 -7.69
CA THR A 277 -1.07 -9.12 -8.79
C THR A 277 -1.41 -7.72 -9.30
N LEU A 278 -2.35 -7.05 -8.64
CA LEU A 278 -2.79 -5.68 -8.94
C LEU A 278 -2.62 -4.80 -7.69
N PRO A 279 -2.55 -3.47 -7.84
CA PRO A 279 -2.51 -2.55 -6.71
C PRO A 279 -3.72 -2.71 -5.80
N ILE A 280 -3.50 -2.62 -4.48
CA ILE A 280 -4.58 -2.68 -3.48
C ILE A 280 -4.60 -1.37 -2.69
N LEU A 281 -5.73 -0.65 -2.72
CA LEU A 281 -5.97 0.48 -1.83
C LEU A 281 -6.79 -0.01 -0.62
N ILE A 282 -6.23 0.21 0.57
CA ILE A 282 -6.84 -0.22 1.81
C ILE A 282 -6.91 0.94 2.82
N ALA A 283 -8.02 1.01 3.57
CA ALA A 283 -8.17 1.89 4.72
C ALA A 283 -8.91 1.18 5.86
N HIS A 284 -8.86 1.73 7.07
CA HIS A 284 -9.50 1.19 8.28
C HIS A 284 -9.73 2.28 9.31
#